data_0eb3108b82ea5f7bb62171eed0344655
#
_entry.id   0eb3108b82ea5f7bb62171eed0344655
#
_cell.length_a   1.000
_cell.length_b   1.000
_cell.length_c   1.000
_cell.angle_alpha   90.00
_cell.angle_beta   90.00
_cell.angle_gamma   90.00
#
_symmetry.space_group_name_H-M   'P 1'
#
loop_
_entity.id
_entity.type
_entity.pdbx_description
1 polymer ?
#
loop_
_entity_poly.entity_id
_entity_poly.type
_entity_poly.pdbx_seq_one_letter_code
_entity_poly.pdbx_strand_id
1 'polypeptide(L)'
;TVVSTWTLCSVPDVGRALSELRRVLKPGGQFLFVEHGLSPDASVRTWQRRLTPLWKCCAGGCNLNRQIEGLLEGMGFQCTELRTGYAKGPRPMTFMYEGSAHV
;
A
#
# COMPACT_ATOMS: atom_id res chain seq x y z
N THR A 1 -7.18 3.58 -16.67
CA THR A 1 -6.83 4.04 -15.31
C THR A 1 -7.49 3.14 -14.27
N VAL A 2 -6.71 2.68 -13.32
CA VAL A 2 -7.22 1.90 -12.19
C VAL A 2 -6.91 2.68 -10.90
N VAL A 3 -7.86 2.70 -9.97
CA VAL A 3 -7.73 3.39 -8.70
C VAL A 3 -7.87 2.38 -7.56
N SER A 4 -6.98 2.45 -6.59
CA SER A 4 -7.04 1.64 -5.38
C SER A 4 -6.90 2.53 -4.14
N THR A 5 -7.84 2.38 -3.22
CA THR A 5 -7.83 3.09 -1.93
C THR A 5 -7.95 2.08 -0.81
N TRP A 6 -6.91 1.99 0.04
CA TRP A 6 -6.88 1.10 1.21
C TRP A 6 -7.25 -0.36 0.91
N THR A 7 -6.93 -0.83 -0.28
CA THR A 7 -7.22 -2.20 -0.72
C THR A 7 -5.96 -3.07 -0.69
N LEU A 8 -4.84 -2.57 -1.18
CA LEU A 8 -3.58 -3.33 -1.23
C LEU A 8 -3.07 -3.71 0.16
N CYS A 9 -3.36 -2.89 1.17
CA CYS A 9 -2.99 -3.22 2.54
C CYS A 9 -3.85 -4.36 3.12
N SER A 10 -5.01 -4.61 2.56
CA SER A 10 -6.02 -5.53 3.09
C SER A 10 -6.12 -6.86 2.35
N VAL A 11 -5.73 -6.94 1.08
CA VAL A 11 -5.84 -8.20 0.32
C VAL A 11 -4.87 -9.26 0.87
N PRO A 12 -5.32 -10.51 1.05
CA PRO A 12 -4.47 -11.55 1.61
C PRO A 12 -3.25 -11.84 0.75
N ASP A 13 -3.42 -11.92 -0.57
CA ASP A 13 -2.34 -12.17 -1.53
C ASP A 13 -2.16 -10.94 -2.42
N VAL A 14 -1.36 -9.99 -1.96
CA VAL A 14 -1.12 -8.73 -2.68
C VAL A 14 -0.35 -8.95 -3.97
N GLY A 15 0.55 -9.92 -4.02
CA GLY A 15 1.30 -10.24 -5.23
C GLY A 15 0.39 -10.70 -6.36
N ARG A 16 -0.59 -11.55 -6.06
CA ARG A 16 -1.58 -12.01 -7.03
C ARG A 16 -2.48 -10.87 -7.50
N ALA A 17 -2.90 -10.00 -6.58
CA ALA A 17 -3.73 -8.84 -6.91
C ALA A 17 -2.97 -7.89 -7.84
N LEU A 18 -1.71 -7.61 -7.58
CA LEU A 18 -0.88 -6.75 -8.41
C LEU A 18 -0.60 -7.39 -9.78
N SER A 19 -0.41 -8.69 -9.83
CA SER A 19 -0.22 -9.43 -11.09
C SER A 19 -1.45 -9.30 -12.00
N GLU A 20 -2.64 -9.45 -11.45
CA GLU A 20 -3.89 -9.25 -12.18
C GLU A 20 -4.09 -7.81 -12.61
N LEU A 21 -3.76 -6.85 -11.75
CA LEU A 21 -3.80 -5.44 -12.08
C LEU A 21 -2.90 -5.12 -13.28
N ARG A 22 -1.68 -5.65 -13.26
CA ARG A 22 -0.74 -5.49 -14.37
C ARG A 22 -1.27 -6.09 -15.67
N ARG A 23 -1.92 -7.24 -15.57
CA ARG A 23 -2.49 -7.94 -16.74
C ARG A 23 -3.58 -7.12 -17.42
N VAL A 24 -4.46 -6.47 -16.65
CA VAL A 24 -5.60 -5.74 -17.19
C VAL A 24 -5.29 -4.29 -17.54
N LEU A 25 -4.19 -3.75 -17.02
CA LEU A 25 -3.81 -2.36 -17.29
C LEU A 25 -3.32 -2.21 -18.73
N LYS A 26 -3.93 -1.28 -19.47
CA LYS A 26 -3.55 -1.02 -20.87
C LYS A 26 -2.16 -0.41 -20.94
N PRO A 27 -1.39 -0.63 -22.04
CA PRO A 27 -0.15 0.07 -22.26
C PRO A 27 -0.35 1.59 -22.18
N GLY A 28 0.48 2.27 -21.39
CA GLY A 28 0.34 3.69 -21.10
C GLY A 28 -0.73 4.04 -20.08
N GLY A 29 -1.42 3.03 -19.52
CA GLY A 29 -2.40 3.24 -18.47
C GLY A 29 -1.75 3.58 -17.13
N GLN A 30 -2.51 4.22 -16.25
CA GLN A 30 -2.08 4.63 -14.92
C GLN A 30 -2.78 3.85 -13.82
N PHE A 31 -2.03 3.54 -12.78
CA PHE A 31 -2.56 3.04 -11.52
C PHE A 31 -2.40 4.11 -10.46
N LEU A 32 -3.52 4.59 -9.92
CA LEU A 32 -3.55 5.59 -8.84
C LEU A 32 -3.86 4.88 -7.54
N PHE A 33 -3.12 5.21 -6.48
CA PHE A 33 -3.30 4.52 -5.20
C PHE A 33 -3.15 5.45 -3.99
N VAL A 34 -3.92 5.14 -2.96
CA VAL A 34 -3.79 5.69 -1.61
C VAL A 34 -3.90 4.51 -0.65
N GLU A 35 -2.81 4.17 0.03
CA GLU A 35 -2.74 2.96 0.84
C GLU A 35 -2.04 3.22 2.17
N HIS A 36 -2.45 2.49 3.22
CA HIS A 36 -1.65 2.37 4.43
C HIS A 36 -0.40 1.56 4.15
N GLY A 37 0.71 1.91 4.78
CA GLY A 37 1.93 1.17 4.57
C GLY A 37 2.95 1.30 5.68
N LEU A 38 4.08 0.66 5.48
CA LEU A 38 5.17 0.62 6.44
C LEU A 38 5.85 1.99 6.55
N SER A 39 5.92 2.51 7.79
CA SER A 39 6.61 3.77 8.07
C SER A 39 8.12 3.61 7.96
N PRO A 40 8.86 4.66 7.53
CA PRO A 40 10.31 4.69 7.61
C PRO A 40 10.84 4.86 9.05
N ASP A 41 10.01 5.31 9.98
CA ASP A 41 10.40 5.51 11.39
C ASP A 41 10.45 4.17 12.13
N ALA A 42 11.61 3.82 12.70
CA ALA A 42 11.81 2.53 13.34
C ALA A 42 10.86 2.28 14.52
N SER A 43 10.61 3.29 15.34
CA SER A 43 9.67 3.19 16.47
C SER A 43 8.25 2.97 16.01
N VAL A 44 7.83 3.65 14.96
CA VAL A 44 6.49 3.50 14.38
C VAL A 44 6.34 2.13 13.73
N ARG A 45 7.37 1.64 13.02
CA ARG A 45 7.37 0.28 12.46
C ARG A 45 7.17 -0.81 13.50
N THR A 46 7.79 -0.65 14.67
CA THR A 46 7.62 -1.58 15.78
C THR A 46 6.15 -1.63 16.23
N TRP A 47 5.54 -0.48 16.38
CA TRP A 47 4.11 -0.40 16.72
C TRP A 47 3.21 -0.96 15.61
N GLN A 48 3.54 -0.70 14.35
CA GLN A 48 2.81 -1.27 13.21
C GLN A 48 2.82 -2.79 13.24
N ARG A 49 3.97 -3.41 13.52
CA ARG A 49 4.08 -4.87 13.62
C ARG A 49 3.24 -5.42 14.78
N ARG A 50 3.26 -4.75 15.94
CA ARG A 50 2.51 -5.17 17.11
C ARG A 50 1.02 -5.01 16.94
N LEU A 51 0.58 -3.96 16.26
CA LEU A 51 -0.83 -3.63 16.07
C LEU A 51 -1.47 -4.33 14.88
N THR A 52 -0.70 -4.78 13.89
CA THR A 52 -1.25 -5.39 12.68
C THR A 52 -2.19 -6.56 12.96
N PRO A 53 -1.88 -7.54 13.83
CA PRO A 53 -2.82 -8.64 14.11
C PRO A 53 -4.17 -8.15 14.64
N LEU A 54 -4.17 -7.16 15.53
CA LEU A 54 -5.39 -6.59 16.08
C LEU A 54 -6.11 -5.69 15.07
N TRP A 55 -5.37 -4.84 14.39
CA TRP A 55 -5.88 -3.93 13.38
C TRP A 55 -6.52 -4.69 12.22
N LYS A 56 -5.90 -5.76 11.82
CA LYS A 56 -6.38 -6.65 10.77
C LYS A 56 -7.77 -7.23 11.08
N CYS A 57 -8.02 -7.60 12.34
CA CYS A 57 -9.33 -8.07 12.78
C CYS A 57 -10.40 -6.98 12.74
N CYS A 58 -10.04 -5.73 13.03
CA CYS A 58 -10.98 -4.62 13.18
C CYS A 58 -11.18 -3.82 11.89
N ALA A 59 -10.22 -3.83 10.99
CA ALA A 59 -10.19 -2.98 9.80
C ALA A 59 -10.19 -3.77 8.48
N GLY A 60 -10.94 -4.87 8.43
CA GLY A 60 -11.15 -5.60 7.19
C GLY A 60 -9.92 -6.30 6.62
N GLY A 61 -8.97 -6.68 7.46
CA GLY A 61 -7.75 -7.37 7.03
C GLY A 61 -6.57 -6.47 6.69
N CYS A 62 -6.64 -5.18 7.02
CA CYS A 62 -5.55 -4.24 6.72
C CYS A 62 -4.26 -4.61 7.45
N ASN A 63 -3.16 -4.69 6.69
CA ASN A 63 -1.82 -4.88 7.20
C ASN A 63 -1.10 -3.53 7.19
N LEU A 64 -0.77 -3.00 8.36
CA LEU A 64 -0.12 -1.70 8.50
C LEU A 64 1.35 -1.70 8.09
N ASN A 65 1.95 -2.89 7.96
CA ASN A 65 3.38 -3.06 7.77
C ASN A 65 3.78 -3.46 6.33
N ARG A 66 2.91 -3.29 5.35
CA ARG A 66 3.26 -3.53 3.94
C ARG A 66 4.00 -2.34 3.35
N GLN A 67 5.10 -2.61 2.67
CA GLN A 67 5.85 -1.59 1.93
C GLN A 67 5.32 -1.54 0.50
N ILE A 68 4.39 -0.63 0.25
CA ILE A 68 3.63 -0.57 -1.01
C ILE A 68 4.55 -0.27 -2.21
N GLU A 69 5.48 0.67 -2.07
CA GLU A 69 6.42 1.01 -3.15
C GLU A 69 7.24 -0.20 -3.60
N GLY A 70 7.83 -0.93 -2.66
CA GLY A 70 8.60 -2.13 -2.96
C GLY A 70 7.77 -3.23 -3.59
N LEU A 71 6.52 -3.39 -3.17
CA LEU A 71 5.60 -4.36 -3.76
C LEU A 71 5.28 -4.02 -5.22
N LEU A 72 5.02 -2.75 -5.52
CA LEU A 72 4.76 -2.29 -6.88
C LEU A 72 5.98 -2.49 -7.78
N GLU A 73 7.14 -2.08 -7.34
CA GLU A 73 8.39 -2.22 -8.10
C GLU A 73 8.73 -3.68 -8.35
N GLY A 74 8.55 -4.54 -7.35
CA GLY A 74 8.77 -5.98 -7.47
C GLY A 74 7.86 -6.65 -8.50
N MET A 75 6.70 -6.07 -8.80
CA MET A 75 5.75 -6.57 -9.80
C MET A 75 5.89 -5.88 -11.16
N GLY A 76 6.94 -5.07 -11.35
CA GLY A 76 7.22 -4.42 -12.62
C GLY A 76 6.53 -3.08 -12.84
N PHE A 77 5.94 -2.52 -11.80
CA PHE A 77 5.39 -1.15 -11.86
C PHE A 77 6.49 -0.13 -11.64
N GLN A 78 6.38 1.01 -12.33
CA GLN A 78 7.23 2.17 -12.12
C GLN A 78 6.39 3.27 -11.49
N CYS A 79 6.78 3.73 -10.32
CA CYS A 79 6.10 4.82 -9.64
C CYS A 79 6.51 6.16 -10.27
N THR A 80 5.55 6.85 -10.88
CA THR A 80 5.77 8.16 -11.50
C THR A 80 5.73 9.28 -10.46
N GLU A 81 4.78 9.18 -9.54
CA GLU A 81 4.65 10.09 -8.41
C GLU A 81 4.44 9.28 -7.16
N LEU A 82 5.11 9.65 -6.09
CA LEU A 82 4.95 9.01 -4.80
C LEU A 82 5.04 10.05 -3.71
N ARG A 83 4.02 10.11 -2.87
CA ARG A 83 3.99 10.92 -1.67
C ARG A 83 3.78 10.01 -0.47
N THR A 84 4.55 10.22 0.56
CA THR A 84 4.42 9.49 1.81
C THR A 84 4.28 10.47 2.96
N GLY A 85 3.57 10.08 4.00
CA GLY A 85 3.39 10.92 5.17
C GLY A 85 2.32 10.38 6.10
N TYR A 86 2.14 11.09 7.21
CA TYR A 86 1.15 10.73 8.21
C TYR A 86 -0.11 11.55 8.01
N ALA A 87 -1.26 10.87 8.00
CA ALA A 87 -2.56 11.53 8.09
C ALA A 87 -2.84 11.89 9.57
N LYS A 88 -3.98 12.49 9.84
CA LYS A 88 -4.40 12.77 11.23
C LYS A 88 -4.72 11.46 11.95
N GLY A 89 -4.23 11.32 13.17
CA GLY A 89 -4.47 10.16 14.02
C GLY A 89 -3.20 9.52 14.54
N PRO A 90 -3.30 8.35 15.20
CA PRO A 90 -2.15 7.63 15.71
C PRO A 90 -1.19 7.24 14.59
N ARG A 91 0.09 7.54 14.75
CA ARG A 91 1.11 7.34 13.71
C ARG A 91 1.18 5.92 13.12
N PRO A 92 1.09 4.83 13.92
CA PRO A 92 1.16 3.48 13.35
C PRO A 92 0.08 3.18 12.30
N MET A 93 -1.08 3.85 12.40
CA MET A 93 -2.25 3.60 11.57
C MET A 93 -2.46 4.66 10.49
N THR A 94 -1.60 5.67 10.40
CA THR A 94 -1.82 6.83 9.55
C THR A 94 -0.71 7.10 8.53
N PHE A 95 0.32 6.26 8.48
CA PHE A 95 1.33 6.41 7.44
C PHE A 95 0.76 5.94 6.10
N MET A 96 0.78 6.85 5.13
CA MET A 96 0.13 6.65 3.84
C MET A 96 1.14 6.66 2.71
N TYR A 97 0.90 5.83 1.72
CA TYR A 97 1.53 5.88 0.42
C TYR A 97 0.48 6.33 -0.60
N GLU A 98 0.75 7.43 -1.27
CA GLU A 98 -0.14 8.02 -2.26
C GLU A 98 0.63 8.32 -3.52
N GLY A 99 0.12 7.92 -4.67
CA GLY A 99 0.81 8.21 -5.90
C GLY A 99 0.22 7.57 -7.13
N SER A 100 1.02 7.58 -8.18
CA SER A 100 0.68 6.94 -9.45
C SER A 100 1.82 6.06 -9.94
N ALA A 101 1.46 4.99 -10.60
CA ALA A 101 2.39 4.04 -11.17
C ALA A 101 1.94 3.61 -12.57
N HIS A 102 2.89 3.10 -13.35
CA HIS A 102 2.62 2.54 -14.69
C HIS A 102 3.49 1.30 -14.92
N VAL A 103 3.11 0.51 -15.89
CA VAL A 103 3.87 -0.68 -16.27
C VAL A 103 4.98 -0.33 -17.27
#